data_f839a9da399186ff47c73488cbe41338
#
_entry.id   f839a9da399186ff47c73488cbe41338
#
_cell.length_a   1.000
_cell.length_b   1.000
_cell.length_c   1.000
_cell.angle_alpha   90.00
_cell.angle_beta   90.00
_cell.angle_gamma   90.00
#
_symmetry.space_group_name_H-M   'P 1'
#
loop_
_entity.id
_entity.type
_entity.pdbx_description
1 polymer ?
#
loop_
_entity_poly.entity_id
_entity_poly.type
_entity_poly.pdbx_seq_one_letter_code
_entity_poly.pdbx_strand_id
1 'polypeptide(L)'
;PDVNLGEVTALAILMSWKSAIVGLPYGGAKGGVAIDPNPLTRAEKQRVTRRYTAELLPIIGVDKDIPAPDLGTDEQTMAWIMDTYSNFVGSPQPGIVTGKPVSLGGSITRRESTGRGAVAVGQAAMEKLGKSYKDSRVVIQGFGNVGRYAALDSYERGAKVVAVNDLGGAVMNNDGLNIPELFKHIAKNPSVSGFSGGEEYDGEILEVDCDVLIPAAVGGVITSSNAEKIKANVVIEGANSPTTLNADKILRDNGVMIIPDILANAGGITASYFEWVQNTQNYLWKETELHEKLIDVMSVSYTHLTLPTTPY
;
A
#
# COMPACT_ATOMS: atom_id res chain seq x y z
N PRO A 1 -0.16 19.89 8.95
CA PRO A 1 -0.19 21.29 8.50
C PRO A 1 -0.44 21.43 7.01
N ASP A 2 -0.07 20.42 6.21
CA ASP A 2 -0.06 20.49 4.75
C ASP A 2 -1.41 20.12 4.11
N VAL A 3 -2.39 19.70 4.89
CA VAL A 3 -3.73 19.36 4.41
C VAL A 3 -4.44 20.59 3.85
N ASN A 4 -4.75 20.55 2.55
CA ASN A 4 -5.48 21.60 1.85
C ASN A 4 -6.51 20.98 0.89
N LEU A 5 -7.46 21.80 0.42
CA LEU A 5 -8.56 21.33 -0.41
C LEU A 5 -8.08 20.72 -1.74
N GLY A 6 -7.02 21.27 -2.35
CA GLY A 6 -6.46 20.75 -3.60
C GLY A 6 -5.91 19.34 -3.45
N GLU A 7 -5.13 19.10 -2.39
CA GLU A 7 -4.58 17.78 -2.06
C GLU A 7 -5.69 16.77 -1.74
N VAL A 8 -6.64 17.15 -0.88
CA VAL A 8 -7.79 16.30 -0.52
C VAL A 8 -8.59 15.91 -1.76
N THR A 9 -8.83 16.87 -2.67
CA THR A 9 -9.55 16.61 -3.93
C THR A 9 -8.77 15.63 -4.81
N ALA A 10 -7.46 15.84 -4.99
CA ALA A 10 -6.63 14.94 -5.80
C ALA A 10 -6.61 13.51 -5.22
N LEU A 11 -6.49 13.38 -3.91
CA LEU A 11 -6.52 12.07 -3.24
C LEU A 11 -7.90 11.40 -3.34
N ALA A 12 -9.00 12.14 -3.27
CA ALA A 12 -10.35 11.60 -3.46
C ALA A 12 -10.55 11.07 -4.89
N ILE A 13 -10.03 11.77 -5.91
CA ILE A 13 -10.03 11.31 -7.30
C ILE A 13 -9.24 10.00 -7.44
N LEU A 14 -8.02 9.94 -6.88
CA LEU A 14 -7.20 8.73 -6.89
C LEU A 14 -7.91 7.55 -6.22
N MET A 15 -8.62 7.79 -5.10
CA MET A 15 -9.42 6.75 -4.44
C MET A 15 -10.56 6.25 -5.32
N SER A 16 -11.23 7.13 -6.09
CA SER A 16 -12.26 6.74 -7.06
C SER A 16 -11.68 5.84 -8.16
N TRP A 17 -10.52 6.20 -8.70
CA TRP A 17 -9.85 5.39 -9.72
C TRP A 17 -9.42 4.03 -9.18
N LYS A 18 -8.83 3.98 -7.97
CA LYS A 18 -8.45 2.72 -7.33
C LYS A 18 -9.66 1.80 -7.12
N SER A 19 -10.78 2.35 -6.62
CA SER A 19 -12.02 1.57 -6.44
C SER A 19 -12.53 1.01 -7.77
N ALA A 20 -12.55 1.84 -8.82
CA ALA A 20 -13.02 1.43 -10.14
C ALA A 20 -12.15 0.34 -10.77
N ILE A 21 -10.82 0.47 -10.69
CA ILE A 21 -9.87 -0.50 -11.26
C ILE A 21 -10.02 -1.89 -10.62
N VAL A 22 -10.21 -1.95 -9.31
CA VAL A 22 -10.38 -3.23 -8.60
C VAL A 22 -11.84 -3.66 -8.46
N GLY A 23 -12.75 -3.00 -9.18
CA GLY A 23 -14.16 -3.39 -9.26
C GLY A 23 -14.93 -3.26 -7.94
N LEU A 24 -14.49 -2.39 -7.02
CA LEU A 24 -15.20 -2.17 -5.77
C LEU A 24 -16.42 -1.27 -5.97
N PRO A 25 -17.53 -1.53 -5.26
CA PRO A 25 -18.78 -0.75 -5.39
C PRO A 25 -18.71 0.58 -4.60
N TYR A 26 -17.56 1.27 -4.64
CA TYR A 26 -17.31 2.52 -3.95
C TYR A 26 -16.87 3.62 -4.91
N GLY A 27 -17.22 4.86 -4.56
CA GLY A 27 -16.54 6.04 -5.04
C GLY A 27 -15.25 6.28 -4.26
N GLY A 28 -14.71 7.48 -4.38
CA GLY A 28 -13.56 7.92 -3.60
C GLY A 28 -13.89 9.16 -2.80
N ALA A 29 -13.48 9.18 -1.56
CA ALA A 29 -13.52 10.33 -0.69
C ALA A 29 -12.19 10.49 0.03
N LYS A 30 -11.89 11.68 0.47
CA LYS A 30 -10.74 11.98 1.32
C LYS A 30 -11.10 13.11 2.27
N GLY A 31 -10.53 13.09 3.45
CA GLY A 31 -10.72 14.15 4.42
C GLY A 31 -9.51 14.27 5.33
N GLY A 32 -9.45 15.36 6.09
CA GLY A 32 -8.37 15.56 7.03
C GLY A 32 -8.60 16.77 7.91
N VAL A 33 -7.77 16.90 8.93
CA VAL A 33 -7.70 18.06 9.81
C VAL A 33 -6.34 18.71 9.64
N ALA A 34 -6.32 19.98 9.26
CA ALA A 34 -5.10 20.76 9.05
C ALA A 34 -4.44 21.13 10.40
N ILE A 35 -3.79 20.16 11.03
CA ILE A 35 -3.13 20.29 12.33
C ILE A 35 -1.83 19.48 12.33
N ASP A 36 -0.81 19.93 13.07
CA ASP A 36 0.35 19.10 13.38
C ASP A 36 -0.01 18.12 14.51
N PRO A 37 -0.02 16.79 14.23
CA PRO A 37 -0.34 15.81 15.26
C PRO A 37 0.82 15.51 16.21
N ASN A 38 2.08 15.89 15.87
CA ASN A 38 3.27 15.50 16.62
C ASN A 38 3.30 16.05 18.06
N PRO A 39 2.98 17.35 18.30
CA PRO A 39 2.99 17.88 19.65
C PRO A 39 1.76 17.45 20.47
N LEU A 40 0.75 16.84 19.86
CA LEU A 40 -0.48 16.50 20.57
C LEU A 40 -0.32 15.24 21.43
N THR A 41 -0.77 15.34 22.66
CA THR A 41 -0.94 14.19 23.56
C THR A 41 -2.01 13.23 23.00
N ARG A 42 -2.00 11.97 23.46
CA ARG A 42 -3.02 10.99 23.11
C ARG A 42 -4.45 11.49 23.41
N ALA A 43 -4.63 12.17 24.55
CA ALA A 43 -5.92 12.72 24.95
C ALA A 43 -6.38 13.87 24.03
N GLU A 44 -5.46 14.67 23.52
CA GLU A 44 -5.77 15.73 22.58
C GLU A 44 -6.12 15.16 21.20
N LYS A 45 -5.35 14.19 20.70
CA LYS A 45 -5.68 13.44 19.47
C LYS A 45 -7.07 12.82 19.55
N GLN A 46 -7.41 12.21 20.68
CA GLN A 46 -8.74 11.65 20.90
C GLN A 46 -9.84 12.74 20.84
N ARG A 47 -9.66 13.90 21.48
CA ARG A 47 -10.64 14.99 21.43
C ARG A 47 -10.84 15.54 20.02
N VAL A 48 -9.73 15.75 19.28
CA VAL A 48 -9.78 16.19 17.89
C VAL A 48 -10.53 15.18 17.03
N THR A 49 -10.20 13.89 17.16
CA THR A 49 -10.84 12.80 16.39
C THR A 49 -12.34 12.72 16.69
N ARG A 50 -12.73 12.76 17.96
CA ARG A 50 -14.16 12.71 18.35
C ARG A 50 -14.93 13.93 17.84
N ARG A 51 -14.32 15.13 17.90
CA ARG A 51 -14.93 16.33 17.34
C ARG A 51 -15.05 16.25 15.82
N TYR A 52 -14.01 15.83 15.13
CA TYR A 52 -14.03 15.61 13.68
C TYR A 52 -15.14 14.62 13.28
N THR A 53 -15.25 13.50 14.00
CA THR A 53 -16.32 12.50 13.76
C THR A 53 -17.71 13.11 13.95
N ALA A 54 -17.92 13.92 15.00
CA ALA A 54 -19.20 14.55 15.25
C ALA A 54 -19.61 15.51 14.13
N GLU A 55 -18.67 16.25 13.55
CA GLU A 55 -18.94 17.13 12.40
C GLU A 55 -19.23 16.36 11.11
N LEU A 56 -18.68 15.16 10.95
CA LEU A 56 -18.85 14.31 9.79
C LEU A 56 -20.10 13.43 9.84
N LEU A 57 -20.84 13.34 10.95
CA LEU A 57 -22.02 12.48 11.09
C LEU A 57 -23.03 12.58 9.93
N PRO A 58 -23.27 13.75 9.32
CA PRO A 58 -24.21 13.84 8.18
C PRO A 58 -23.77 13.10 6.93
N ILE A 59 -22.47 12.91 6.72
CA ILE A 59 -21.90 12.35 5.48
C ILE A 59 -21.30 10.96 5.66
N ILE A 60 -20.80 10.59 6.85
CA ILE A 60 -20.29 9.24 7.11
C ILE A 60 -21.41 8.28 7.51
N GLY A 61 -21.24 7.01 7.25
CA GLY A 61 -22.18 5.96 7.59
C GLY A 61 -21.75 4.61 7.04
N VAL A 62 -22.32 3.53 7.56
CA VAL A 62 -22.03 2.17 7.08
C VAL A 62 -22.32 2.01 5.60
N ASP A 63 -23.33 2.75 5.08
CA ASP A 63 -23.75 2.76 3.67
C ASP A 63 -23.47 4.13 2.99
N LYS A 64 -22.55 4.91 3.53
CA LYS A 64 -22.12 6.22 3.01
C LYS A 64 -20.59 6.24 2.92
N ASP A 65 -19.96 7.35 3.29
CA ASP A 65 -18.51 7.45 3.37
C ASP A 65 -17.97 6.72 4.60
N ILE A 66 -16.98 5.85 4.38
CA ILE A 66 -16.40 4.98 5.40
C ILE A 66 -14.94 5.40 5.62
N PRO A 67 -14.60 6.06 6.75
CA PRO A 67 -13.26 6.47 7.05
C PRO A 67 -12.28 5.29 7.21
N ALA A 68 -11.02 5.54 6.84
CA ALA A 68 -9.90 4.63 7.04
C ALA A 68 -8.66 5.43 7.50
N PRO A 69 -7.66 4.79 8.14
CA PRO A 69 -6.49 5.51 8.61
C PRO A 69 -5.57 5.91 7.45
N ASP A 70 -4.95 7.08 7.61
CA ASP A 70 -3.92 7.59 6.73
C ASP A 70 -2.91 8.41 7.55
N LEU A 71 -2.13 9.27 6.93
CA LEU A 71 -1.06 10.02 7.57
C LEU A 71 -1.54 10.73 8.85
N GLY A 72 -0.83 10.50 9.95
CA GLY A 72 -1.17 11.07 11.26
C GLY A 72 -2.30 10.38 12.02
N THR A 73 -2.86 9.28 11.47
CA THR A 73 -3.91 8.46 12.09
C THR A 73 -3.52 6.98 12.14
N ASP A 74 -4.16 6.22 13.01
CA ASP A 74 -3.85 4.82 13.28
C ASP A 74 -5.11 4.01 13.63
N GLU A 75 -4.92 2.75 13.96
CA GLU A 75 -5.99 1.85 14.41
C GLU A 75 -6.75 2.40 15.63
N GLN A 76 -6.04 3.08 16.54
CA GLN A 76 -6.66 3.69 17.74
C GLN A 76 -7.55 4.88 17.36
N THR A 77 -7.14 5.65 16.37
CA THR A 77 -7.95 6.76 15.82
C THR A 77 -9.25 6.22 15.24
N MET A 78 -9.20 5.12 14.51
CA MET A 78 -10.38 4.43 13.98
C MET A 78 -11.30 3.90 15.08
N ALA A 79 -10.72 3.38 16.16
CA ALA A 79 -11.50 2.96 17.33
C ALA A 79 -12.27 4.15 17.95
N TRP A 80 -11.67 5.33 18.05
CA TRP A 80 -12.37 6.53 18.54
C TRP A 80 -13.48 7.01 17.61
N ILE A 81 -13.30 6.92 16.29
CA ILE A 81 -14.37 7.22 15.31
C ILE A 81 -15.52 6.24 15.49
N MET A 82 -15.24 4.95 15.52
CA MET A 82 -16.26 3.90 15.70
C MET A 82 -17.04 4.10 17.00
N ASP A 83 -16.35 4.33 18.11
CA ASP A 83 -16.98 4.56 19.42
C ASP A 83 -17.86 5.82 19.41
N THR A 84 -17.37 6.92 18.85
CA THR A 84 -18.13 8.17 18.77
C THR A 84 -19.39 8.02 17.94
N TYR A 85 -19.29 7.42 16.77
CA TYR A 85 -20.43 7.17 15.88
C TYR A 85 -21.44 6.20 16.50
N SER A 86 -20.96 5.10 17.10
CA SER A 86 -21.80 4.10 17.75
C SER A 86 -22.60 4.68 18.93
N ASN A 87 -21.99 5.56 19.72
CA ASN A 87 -22.68 6.26 20.79
C ASN A 87 -23.77 7.19 20.25
N PHE A 88 -23.52 7.87 19.13
CA PHE A 88 -24.51 8.75 18.50
C PHE A 88 -25.73 8.01 17.98
N VAL A 89 -25.54 6.86 17.33
CA VAL A 89 -26.66 6.05 16.80
C VAL A 89 -27.25 5.09 17.82
N GLY A 90 -26.65 4.94 19.00
CA GLY A 90 -27.16 4.14 20.12
C GLY A 90 -26.94 2.62 19.98
N SER A 91 -26.10 2.17 19.03
CA SER A 91 -25.76 0.76 18.83
C SER A 91 -24.37 0.60 18.21
N PRO A 92 -23.65 -0.53 18.49
CA PRO A 92 -22.35 -0.78 17.89
C PRO A 92 -22.41 -0.78 16.35
N GLN A 93 -21.52 -0.01 15.73
CA GLN A 93 -21.43 0.12 14.25
C GLN A 93 -20.02 -0.19 13.76
N PRO A 94 -19.57 -1.46 13.77
CA PRO A 94 -18.21 -1.80 13.37
C PRO A 94 -17.91 -1.52 11.89
N GLY A 95 -18.92 -1.49 11.03
CA GLY A 95 -18.78 -1.17 9.60
C GLY A 95 -18.57 0.31 9.28
N ILE A 96 -18.61 1.22 10.30
CA ILE A 96 -18.46 2.66 10.06
C ILE A 96 -17.05 3.07 9.63
N VAL A 97 -16.05 2.31 10.00
CA VAL A 97 -14.62 2.55 9.69
C VAL A 97 -13.93 1.26 9.31
N THR A 98 -12.82 1.38 8.58
CA THR A 98 -11.89 0.28 8.33
C THR A 98 -10.49 0.61 8.84
N GLY A 99 -9.64 -0.41 9.01
CA GLY A 99 -8.32 -0.24 9.61
C GLY A 99 -8.35 -0.04 11.14
N LYS A 100 -9.42 -0.51 11.79
CA LYS A 100 -9.54 -0.52 13.25
C LYS A 100 -8.81 -1.73 13.87
N PRO A 101 -8.59 -1.76 15.20
CA PRO A 101 -8.01 -2.92 15.87
C PRO A 101 -8.77 -4.22 15.57
N VAL A 102 -8.05 -5.34 15.43
CA VAL A 102 -8.64 -6.68 15.20
C VAL A 102 -9.65 -7.03 16.28
N SER A 103 -9.40 -6.68 17.53
CA SER A 103 -10.33 -6.88 18.66
C SER A 103 -11.67 -6.16 18.52
N LEU A 104 -11.76 -5.17 17.62
CA LEU A 104 -12.99 -4.43 17.30
C LEU A 104 -13.56 -4.79 15.91
N GLY A 105 -13.15 -5.93 15.36
CA GLY A 105 -13.58 -6.37 14.03
C GLY A 105 -12.72 -5.87 12.88
N GLY A 106 -11.50 -5.42 13.14
CA GLY A 106 -10.51 -5.07 12.12
C GLY A 106 -10.00 -6.30 11.37
N SER A 107 -9.57 -6.12 10.12
CA SER A 107 -9.02 -7.20 9.32
C SER A 107 -7.58 -7.53 9.73
N ILE A 108 -7.30 -8.82 9.93
CA ILE A 108 -5.95 -9.32 10.26
C ILE A 108 -4.94 -9.11 9.13
N THR A 109 -5.40 -9.08 7.87
CA THR A 109 -4.54 -8.93 6.68
C THR A 109 -4.32 -7.48 6.26
N ARG A 110 -4.97 -6.49 6.91
CA ARG A 110 -4.97 -5.09 6.46
C ARG A 110 -3.58 -4.49 6.31
N ARG A 111 -2.65 -4.82 7.22
CA ARG A 111 -1.30 -4.28 7.23
C ARG A 111 -0.46 -4.73 6.04
N GLU A 112 -0.65 -5.95 5.59
CA GLU A 112 0.16 -6.59 4.54
C GLU A 112 -0.45 -6.48 3.14
N SER A 113 -1.75 -6.19 3.05
CA SER A 113 -2.52 -6.26 1.81
C SER A 113 -1.97 -5.39 0.68
N THR A 114 -1.44 -4.20 0.98
CA THR A 114 -0.89 -3.32 -0.05
C THR A 114 0.37 -3.93 -0.67
N GLY A 115 1.31 -4.41 0.14
CA GLY A 115 2.54 -5.04 -0.34
C GLY A 115 2.27 -6.36 -1.07
N ARG A 116 1.44 -7.23 -0.49
CA ARG A 116 1.05 -8.51 -1.13
C ARG A 116 0.28 -8.29 -2.44
N GLY A 117 -0.64 -7.32 -2.47
CA GLY A 117 -1.36 -6.97 -3.69
C GLY A 117 -0.44 -6.47 -4.80
N ALA A 118 0.53 -5.64 -4.47
CA ALA A 118 1.53 -5.15 -5.41
C ALA A 118 2.36 -6.30 -6.04
N VAL A 119 2.78 -7.26 -5.22
CA VAL A 119 3.53 -8.43 -5.69
C VAL A 119 2.66 -9.36 -6.53
N ALA A 120 1.39 -9.56 -6.19
CA ALA A 120 0.46 -10.36 -6.98
C ALA A 120 0.30 -9.81 -8.40
N VAL A 121 0.13 -8.49 -8.53
CA VAL A 121 0.07 -7.81 -9.84
C VAL A 121 1.42 -7.90 -10.56
N GLY A 122 2.52 -7.74 -9.84
CA GLY A 122 3.88 -7.86 -10.39
C GLY A 122 4.18 -9.26 -10.94
N GLN A 123 3.73 -10.30 -10.26
CA GLN A 123 3.84 -11.68 -10.75
C GLN A 123 3.05 -11.84 -12.06
N ALA A 124 1.80 -11.37 -12.12
CA ALA A 124 1.00 -11.44 -13.33
C ALA A 124 1.65 -10.66 -14.50
N ALA A 125 2.30 -9.54 -14.21
CA ALA A 125 3.05 -8.78 -15.21
C ALA A 125 4.27 -9.54 -15.76
N MET A 126 5.05 -10.18 -14.88
CA MET A 126 6.18 -11.01 -15.29
C MET A 126 5.74 -12.21 -16.15
N GLU A 127 4.66 -12.88 -15.76
CA GLU A 127 4.07 -13.98 -16.53
C GLU A 127 3.64 -13.53 -17.93
N LYS A 128 3.05 -12.32 -18.05
CA LYS A 128 2.70 -11.74 -19.35
C LYS A 128 3.91 -11.45 -20.23
N LEU A 129 5.06 -11.14 -19.63
CA LEU A 129 6.34 -11.00 -20.35
C LEU A 129 7.01 -12.35 -20.65
N GLY A 130 6.38 -13.49 -20.33
CA GLY A 130 6.94 -14.82 -20.48
C GLY A 130 8.09 -15.11 -19.50
N LYS A 131 8.16 -14.37 -18.39
CA LYS A 131 9.19 -14.49 -17.34
C LYS A 131 8.60 -15.07 -16.05
N SER A 132 9.41 -15.83 -15.32
CA SER A 132 9.03 -16.32 -13.98
C SER A 132 9.28 -15.24 -12.93
N TYR A 133 8.35 -15.09 -11.99
CA TYR A 133 8.58 -14.29 -10.78
C TYR A 133 9.48 -15.04 -9.79
N LYS A 134 9.36 -16.36 -9.73
CA LYS A 134 10.25 -17.21 -8.94
C LYS A 134 11.68 -17.10 -9.49
N ASP A 135 12.63 -17.02 -8.60
CA ASP A 135 14.06 -16.81 -8.86
C ASP A 135 14.41 -15.43 -9.47
N SER A 136 13.41 -14.54 -9.71
CA SER A 136 13.67 -13.18 -10.17
C SER A 136 14.35 -12.34 -9.09
N ARG A 137 15.15 -11.38 -9.53
CA ARG A 137 15.84 -10.41 -8.67
C ARG A 137 14.89 -9.24 -8.39
N VAL A 138 14.58 -9.00 -7.13
CA VAL A 138 13.66 -7.94 -6.69
C VAL A 138 14.44 -6.91 -5.87
N VAL A 139 14.24 -5.64 -6.21
CA VAL A 139 14.76 -4.49 -5.45
C VAL A 139 13.60 -3.68 -4.92
N ILE A 140 13.67 -3.26 -3.66
CA ILE A 140 12.60 -2.53 -2.99
C ILE A 140 13.15 -1.25 -2.38
N GLN A 141 12.64 -0.12 -2.83
CA GLN A 141 12.94 1.17 -2.23
C GLN A 141 11.90 1.50 -1.15
N GLY A 142 12.38 1.62 0.08
CA GLY A 142 11.53 1.87 1.24
C GLY A 142 11.12 0.58 1.95
N PHE A 143 11.50 0.42 3.21
CA PHE A 143 11.15 -0.74 4.04
C PHE A 143 10.08 -0.40 5.09
N GLY A 144 9.17 0.51 4.70
CA GLY A 144 7.96 0.85 5.43
C GLY A 144 6.90 -0.27 5.36
N ASN A 145 5.64 0.06 5.63
CA ASN A 145 4.58 -0.94 5.64
C ASN A 145 4.43 -1.65 4.28
N VAL A 146 4.39 -0.90 3.18
CA VAL A 146 4.24 -1.48 1.83
C VAL A 146 5.47 -2.30 1.45
N GLY A 147 6.66 -1.71 1.55
CA GLY A 147 7.90 -2.36 1.09
C GLY A 147 8.25 -3.63 1.87
N ARG A 148 8.07 -3.65 3.21
CA ARG A 148 8.36 -4.85 4.00
C ARG A 148 7.47 -6.03 3.65
N TYR A 149 6.19 -5.80 3.42
CA TYR A 149 5.27 -6.89 3.05
C TYR A 149 5.37 -7.26 1.57
N ALA A 150 5.78 -6.34 0.70
CA ALA A 150 6.19 -6.68 -0.66
C ALA A 150 7.44 -7.56 -0.67
N ALA A 151 8.43 -7.26 0.20
CA ALA A 151 9.61 -8.11 0.38
C ALA A 151 9.24 -9.51 0.87
N LEU A 152 8.38 -9.59 1.89
CA LEU A 152 7.95 -10.87 2.46
C LEU A 152 7.22 -11.72 1.42
N ASP A 153 6.25 -11.17 0.72
CA ASP A 153 5.48 -11.89 -0.30
C ASP A 153 6.36 -12.32 -1.49
N SER A 154 7.30 -11.46 -1.91
CA SER A 154 8.28 -11.81 -2.95
C SER A 154 9.16 -12.99 -2.51
N TYR A 155 9.63 -12.98 -1.27
CA TYR A 155 10.42 -14.07 -0.69
C TYR A 155 9.61 -15.37 -0.59
N GLU A 156 8.37 -15.32 -0.13
CA GLU A 156 7.46 -16.47 -0.02
C GLU A 156 7.14 -17.07 -1.39
N ARG A 157 7.09 -16.27 -2.46
CA ARG A 157 6.94 -16.73 -3.85
C ARG A 157 8.24 -17.22 -4.48
N GLY A 158 9.34 -17.23 -3.73
CA GLY A 158 10.64 -17.75 -4.17
C GLY A 158 11.44 -16.78 -5.04
N ALA A 159 11.12 -15.50 -5.05
CA ALA A 159 11.97 -14.47 -5.66
C ALA A 159 13.15 -14.13 -4.74
N LYS A 160 14.22 -13.60 -5.32
CA LYS A 160 15.41 -13.13 -4.60
C LYS A 160 15.28 -11.63 -4.34
N VAL A 161 14.90 -11.23 -3.14
CA VAL A 161 14.98 -9.82 -2.74
C VAL A 161 16.45 -9.47 -2.53
N VAL A 162 17.06 -8.83 -3.52
CA VAL A 162 18.51 -8.60 -3.53
C VAL A 162 18.95 -7.32 -2.85
N ALA A 163 18.08 -6.30 -2.80
CA ALA A 163 18.38 -5.06 -2.10
C ALA A 163 17.12 -4.41 -1.55
N VAL A 164 17.24 -3.81 -0.38
CA VAL A 164 16.22 -2.98 0.27
C VAL A 164 16.87 -1.78 0.95
N ASN A 165 16.12 -0.67 1.06
CA ASN A 165 16.57 0.48 1.84
C ASN A 165 15.45 1.06 2.72
N ASP A 166 15.85 1.86 3.67
CA ASP A 166 14.99 2.79 4.42
C ASP A 166 15.71 4.13 4.67
N LEU A 167 15.19 4.93 5.59
CA LEU A 167 15.81 6.22 5.93
C LEU A 167 17.19 6.09 6.60
N GLY A 168 17.50 4.94 7.17
CA GLY A 168 18.77 4.72 7.88
C GLY A 168 19.87 4.12 7.02
N GLY A 169 19.55 3.62 5.82
CA GLY A 169 20.54 3.02 4.91
C GLY A 169 19.97 1.99 3.96
N ALA A 170 20.84 1.28 3.28
CA ALA A 170 20.45 0.20 2.38
C ALA A 170 21.33 -1.06 2.64
N VAL A 171 20.73 -2.23 2.43
CA VAL A 171 21.43 -3.51 2.50
C VAL A 171 21.20 -4.31 1.22
N MET A 172 22.21 -5.03 0.79
CA MET A 172 22.23 -5.81 -0.44
C MET A 172 22.80 -7.20 -0.21
N ASN A 173 22.24 -8.20 -0.88
CA ASN A 173 22.78 -9.54 -1.00
C ASN A 173 22.39 -10.12 -2.37
N ASN A 174 23.36 -10.37 -3.24
CA ASN A 174 23.12 -10.88 -4.58
C ASN A 174 22.48 -12.28 -4.62
N ASP A 175 22.65 -13.07 -3.57
CA ASP A 175 22.02 -14.38 -3.42
C ASP A 175 20.59 -14.32 -2.86
N GLY A 176 20.17 -13.12 -2.43
CA GLY A 176 18.89 -12.81 -1.82
C GLY A 176 18.98 -12.65 -0.30
N LEU A 177 18.29 -11.65 0.21
CA LEU A 177 18.16 -11.36 1.64
C LEU A 177 17.21 -12.36 2.30
N ASN A 178 17.54 -12.83 3.51
CA ASN A 178 16.61 -13.59 4.34
C ASN A 178 15.60 -12.63 4.97
N ILE A 179 14.44 -12.47 4.34
CA ILE A 179 13.44 -11.50 4.77
C ILE A 179 12.86 -11.81 6.16
N PRO A 180 12.54 -13.05 6.54
CA PRO A 180 12.15 -13.36 7.91
C PRO A 180 13.17 -12.92 8.97
N GLU A 181 14.47 -13.08 8.73
CA GLU A 181 15.53 -12.60 9.65
C GLU A 181 15.64 -11.07 9.62
N LEU A 182 15.43 -10.43 8.47
CA LEU A 182 15.38 -8.98 8.37
C LEU A 182 14.20 -8.40 9.18
N PHE A 183 13.03 -9.06 9.19
CA PHE A 183 11.90 -8.67 10.07
C PHE A 183 12.27 -8.75 11.54
N LYS A 184 13.02 -9.78 11.97
CA LYS A 184 13.51 -9.89 13.35
C LYS A 184 14.53 -8.79 13.68
N HIS A 185 15.34 -8.39 12.70
CA HIS A 185 16.30 -7.30 12.85
C HIS A 185 15.57 -5.97 13.08
N ILE A 186 14.64 -5.59 12.19
CA ILE A 186 13.90 -4.31 12.30
C ILE A 186 12.95 -4.25 13.50
N ALA A 187 12.56 -5.38 14.06
CA ALA A 187 11.79 -5.40 15.31
C ALA A 187 12.63 -4.92 16.52
N LYS A 188 13.95 -4.94 16.42
CA LYS A 188 14.90 -4.50 17.46
C LYS A 188 15.65 -3.23 17.08
N ASN A 189 15.72 -2.93 15.79
CA ASN A 189 16.48 -1.81 15.22
C ASN A 189 15.53 -0.99 14.33
N PRO A 190 15.61 0.35 14.35
CA PRO A 190 14.68 1.20 13.57
C PRO A 190 14.98 1.24 12.07
N SER A 191 16.01 0.53 11.58
CA SER A 191 16.50 0.57 10.20
C SER A 191 16.92 -0.80 9.71
N VAL A 192 16.96 -0.97 8.38
CA VAL A 192 17.57 -2.13 7.71
C VAL A 192 19.09 -2.13 7.81
N SER A 193 19.72 -0.98 8.03
CA SER A 193 21.14 -0.84 8.22
C SER A 193 21.66 -1.71 9.38
N GLY A 194 22.85 -2.27 9.24
CA GLY A 194 23.43 -3.20 10.21
C GLY A 194 22.86 -4.62 10.17
N PHE A 195 22.03 -4.95 9.19
CA PHE A 195 21.54 -6.33 9.03
C PHE A 195 22.65 -7.26 8.58
N SER A 196 22.99 -8.24 9.40
CA SER A 196 24.12 -9.17 9.16
C SER A 196 23.91 -10.16 8.00
N GLY A 197 22.68 -10.25 7.45
CA GLY A 197 22.36 -11.10 6.31
C GLY A 197 22.59 -10.45 4.94
N GLY A 198 23.21 -9.28 4.91
CA GLY A 198 23.58 -8.54 3.70
C GLY A 198 24.75 -7.60 3.97
N GLU A 199 25.24 -6.96 2.92
CA GLU A 199 26.27 -5.92 2.99
C GLU A 199 25.61 -4.54 2.92
N GLU A 200 26.19 -3.54 3.60
CA GLU A 200 25.77 -2.14 3.46
C GLU A 200 25.96 -1.70 2.00
N TYR A 201 25.01 -0.97 1.48
CA TYR A 201 25.03 -0.50 0.11
C TYR A 201 24.89 1.03 0.07
N ASP A 202 25.95 1.69 -0.39
CA ASP A 202 26.03 3.15 -0.47
C ASP A 202 25.62 3.72 -1.84
N GLY A 203 25.21 2.86 -2.78
CA GLY A 203 24.80 3.28 -4.12
C GLY A 203 23.32 3.66 -4.23
N GLU A 204 22.92 4.08 -5.42
CA GLU A 204 21.53 4.42 -5.73
C GLU A 204 20.67 3.17 -5.84
N ILE A 205 19.78 2.94 -4.87
CA ILE A 205 18.95 1.72 -4.78
C ILE A 205 18.11 1.48 -6.05
N LEU A 206 17.62 2.54 -6.69
CA LEU A 206 16.81 2.46 -7.91
C LEU A 206 17.60 2.01 -9.14
N GLU A 207 18.94 2.09 -9.12
CA GLU A 207 19.84 1.76 -10.22
C GLU A 207 20.43 0.34 -10.10
N VAL A 208 20.09 -0.37 -9.01
CA VAL A 208 20.53 -1.77 -8.80
C VAL A 208 19.94 -2.68 -9.89
N ASP A 209 20.78 -3.57 -10.43
CA ASP A 209 20.38 -4.53 -11.44
C ASP A 209 19.35 -5.53 -10.89
N CYS A 210 18.15 -5.57 -11.50
CA CYS A 210 17.05 -6.40 -11.04
C CYS A 210 16.04 -6.69 -12.17
N ASP A 211 15.20 -7.68 -11.97
CA ASP A 211 14.06 -7.98 -12.83
C ASP A 211 12.84 -7.14 -12.44
N VAL A 212 12.66 -6.90 -11.15
CA VAL A 212 11.50 -6.19 -10.59
C VAL A 212 12.00 -5.11 -9.62
N LEU A 213 11.56 -3.87 -9.84
CA LEU A 213 11.80 -2.73 -8.97
C LEU A 213 10.48 -2.29 -8.31
N ILE A 214 10.47 -2.16 -6.98
CA ILE A 214 9.30 -1.72 -6.22
C ILE A 214 9.63 -0.43 -5.46
N PRO A 215 9.38 0.76 -6.04
CA PRO A 215 9.45 2.01 -5.30
C PRO A 215 8.26 2.09 -4.34
N ALA A 216 8.52 1.97 -3.03
CA ALA A 216 7.51 1.89 -1.97
C ALA A 216 7.74 2.89 -0.82
N ALA A 217 8.54 3.95 -1.06
CA ALA A 217 8.84 4.98 -0.07
C ALA A 217 7.96 6.23 -0.27
N VAL A 218 8.33 7.08 -1.23
CA VAL A 218 7.69 8.38 -1.47
C VAL A 218 7.46 8.62 -2.97
N GLY A 219 6.63 9.63 -3.30
CA GLY A 219 6.40 10.05 -4.67
C GLY A 219 7.60 10.75 -5.31
N GLY A 220 7.64 10.76 -6.65
CA GLY A 220 8.59 11.53 -7.44
C GLY A 220 10.05 11.08 -7.37
N VAL A 221 10.31 9.83 -7.00
CA VAL A 221 11.69 9.29 -6.87
C VAL A 221 12.28 8.84 -8.20
N ILE A 222 11.45 8.42 -9.14
CA ILE A 222 11.87 8.10 -10.51
C ILE A 222 11.59 9.32 -11.40
N THR A 223 12.65 9.94 -11.86
CA THR A 223 12.63 11.19 -12.65
C THR A 223 13.38 10.99 -13.95
N SER A 224 13.33 11.96 -14.85
CA SER A 224 14.12 11.93 -16.09
C SER A 224 15.64 11.84 -15.86
N SER A 225 16.12 12.19 -14.66
CA SER A 225 17.56 12.13 -14.35
C SER A 225 18.08 10.73 -14.03
N ASN A 226 17.20 9.80 -13.60
CA ASN A 226 17.59 8.43 -13.22
C ASN A 226 16.85 7.34 -14.00
N ALA A 227 15.79 7.67 -14.74
CA ALA A 227 14.98 6.70 -15.46
C ALA A 227 15.79 5.87 -16.48
N GLU A 228 16.77 6.49 -17.18
CA GLU A 228 17.63 5.79 -18.14
C GLU A 228 18.57 4.76 -17.49
N LYS A 229 18.81 4.87 -16.19
CA LYS A 229 19.70 3.98 -15.43
C LYS A 229 18.97 2.80 -14.81
N ILE A 230 17.64 2.81 -14.80
CA ILE A 230 16.82 1.71 -14.29
C ILE A 230 16.92 0.51 -15.21
N LYS A 231 17.26 -0.64 -14.65
CA LYS A 231 17.52 -1.88 -15.39
C LYS A 231 16.43 -2.93 -15.23
N ALA A 232 15.37 -2.60 -14.48
CA ALA A 232 14.27 -3.51 -14.23
C ALA A 232 13.47 -3.84 -15.50
N ASN A 233 12.93 -5.06 -15.58
CA ASN A 233 11.92 -5.41 -16.61
C ASN A 233 10.55 -4.85 -16.24
N VAL A 234 10.25 -4.81 -14.94
CA VAL A 234 8.97 -4.36 -14.38
C VAL A 234 9.22 -3.40 -13.23
N VAL A 235 8.56 -2.24 -13.24
CA VAL A 235 8.45 -1.32 -12.12
C VAL A 235 7.05 -1.43 -11.53
N ILE A 236 6.94 -1.73 -10.24
CA ILE A 236 5.67 -1.85 -9.52
C ILE A 236 5.55 -0.68 -8.55
N GLU A 237 4.69 0.26 -8.84
CA GLU A 237 4.54 1.50 -8.07
C GLU A 237 3.84 1.27 -6.71
N GLY A 238 4.60 0.85 -5.71
CA GLY A 238 4.10 0.63 -4.36
C GLY A 238 3.73 1.92 -3.61
N ALA A 239 4.49 3.00 -3.82
CA ALA A 239 4.16 4.34 -3.36
C ALA A 239 3.16 5.03 -4.30
N ASN A 240 2.55 6.14 -3.86
CA ASN A 240 1.72 6.96 -4.74
C ASN A 240 2.62 7.84 -5.63
N SER A 241 2.38 7.82 -6.94
CA SER A 241 3.06 8.61 -7.96
C SER A 241 4.60 8.62 -7.82
N PRO A 242 5.28 7.46 -7.70
CA PRO A 242 6.73 7.42 -7.52
C PRO A 242 7.46 7.80 -8.81
N THR A 243 6.84 7.61 -9.97
CA THR A 243 7.40 7.91 -11.30
C THR A 243 6.80 9.19 -11.86
N THR A 244 7.64 10.12 -12.30
CA THR A 244 7.18 11.33 -12.97
C THR A 244 6.76 11.04 -14.42
N LEU A 245 5.89 11.86 -15.01
CA LEU A 245 5.39 11.68 -16.38
C LEU A 245 6.51 11.56 -17.43
N ASN A 246 7.58 12.36 -17.30
CA ASN A 246 8.71 12.29 -18.22
C ASN A 246 9.51 10.99 -18.03
N ALA A 247 9.67 10.53 -16.80
CA ALA A 247 10.33 9.26 -16.49
C ALA A 247 9.52 8.06 -16.99
N ASP A 248 8.19 8.08 -16.86
CA ASP A 248 7.30 7.04 -17.38
C ASP A 248 7.54 6.83 -18.89
N LYS A 249 7.61 7.93 -19.65
CA LYS A 249 7.90 7.85 -21.09
C LYS A 249 9.27 7.22 -21.35
N ILE A 250 10.32 7.65 -20.67
CA ILE A 250 11.68 7.09 -20.83
C ILE A 250 11.69 5.59 -20.53
N LEU A 251 11.07 5.18 -19.42
CA LEU A 251 11.01 3.76 -19.05
C LEU A 251 10.29 2.91 -20.10
N ARG A 252 9.15 3.39 -20.60
CA ARG A 252 8.39 2.69 -21.66
C ARG A 252 9.18 2.62 -22.97
N ASP A 253 9.84 3.69 -23.38
CA ASP A 253 10.68 3.73 -24.57
C ASP A 253 11.87 2.74 -24.46
N ASN A 254 12.34 2.48 -23.23
CA ASN A 254 13.36 1.47 -22.90
C ASN A 254 12.79 0.04 -22.72
N GLY A 255 11.48 -0.17 -22.93
CA GLY A 255 10.83 -1.47 -22.81
C GLY A 255 10.55 -1.93 -21.39
N VAL A 256 10.64 -1.04 -20.41
CA VAL A 256 10.28 -1.33 -19.01
C VAL A 256 8.75 -1.28 -18.85
N MET A 257 8.17 -2.34 -18.33
CA MET A 257 6.74 -2.36 -18.01
C MET A 257 6.50 -1.64 -16.67
N ILE A 258 5.56 -0.71 -16.64
CA ILE A 258 5.18 -0.01 -15.41
C ILE A 258 3.78 -0.45 -14.99
N ILE A 259 3.67 -0.92 -13.74
CA ILE A 259 2.38 -1.17 -13.10
C ILE A 259 2.06 0.07 -12.27
N PRO A 260 1.05 0.85 -12.68
CA PRO A 260 0.76 2.13 -12.06
C PRO A 260 0.26 1.96 -10.62
N ASP A 261 0.51 2.95 -9.80
CA ASP A 261 0.17 3.01 -8.38
C ASP A 261 -1.30 2.75 -8.09
N ILE A 262 -2.20 3.30 -8.93
CA ILE A 262 -3.66 3.12 -8.79
C ILE A 262 -4.10 1.65 -8.87
N LEU A 263 -3.29 0.77 -9.45
CA LEU A 263 -3.48 -0.68 -9.43
C LEU A 263 -2.54 -1.33 -8.40
N ALA A 264 -1.23 -1.06 -8.47
CA ALA A 264 -0.22 -1.75 -7.68
C ALA A 264 -0.50 -1.68 -6.17
N ASN A 265 -0.86 -0.50 -5.65
CA ASN A 265 -1.12 -0.32 -4.22
C ASN A 265 -2.61 -0.40 -3.83
N ALA A 266 -3.49 -0.84 -4.75
CA ALA A 266 -4.93 -0.98 -4.48
C ALA A 266 -5.27 -2.13 -3.50
N GLY A 267 -4.33 -2.98 -3.16
CA GLY A 267 -4.54 -4.06 -2.16
C GLY A 267 -5.03 -3.52 -0.81
N GLY A 268 -4.60 -2.31 -0.43
CA GLY A 268 -5.05 -1.67 0.79
C GLY A 268 -6.55 -1.34 0.80
N ILE A 269 -7.08 -0.78 -0.26
CA ILE A 269 -8.53 -0.47 -0.36
C ILE A 269 -9.35 -1.76 -0.49
N THR A 270 -8.84 -2.75 -1.20
CA THR A 270 -9.46 -4.08 -1.32
C THR A 270 -9.62 -4.76 0.05
N ALA A 271 -8.58 -4.72 0.88
CA ALA A 271 -8.66 -5.25 2.25
C ALA A 271 -9.59 -4.44 3.14
N SER A 272 -9.67 -3.12 2.96
CA SER A 272 -10.65 -2.27 3.64
C SER A 272 -12.08 -2.67 3.26
N TYR A 273 -12.34 -2.93 1.98
CA TYR A 273 -13.63 -3.44 1.54
C TYR A 273 -13.99 -4.78 2.18
N PHE A 274 -13.05 -5.72 2.24
CA PHE A 274 -13.27 -7.00 2.91
C PHE A 274 -13.55 -6.84 4.41
N GLU A 275 -12.86 -5.92 5.09
CA GLU A 275 -13.14 -5.61 6.49
C GLU A 275 -14.57 -5.08 6.66
N TRP A 276 -15.01 -4.18 5.81
CA TRP A 276 -16.38 -3.66 5.80
C TRP A 276 -17.41 -4.78 5.54
N VAL A 277 -17.19 -5.65 4.54
CA VAL A 277 -18.08 -6.78 4.23
C VAL A 277 -18.22 -7.71 5.45
N GLN A 278 -17.11 -8.08 6.08
CA GLN A 278 -17.13 -8.92 7.27
C GLN A 278 -17.93 -8.29 8.42
N ASN A 279 -17.75 -6.98 8.62
CA ASN A 279 -18.42 -6.26 9.69
C ASN A 279 -19.93 -6.06 9.43
N THR A 280 -20.33 -5.85 8.17
CA THR A 280 -21.75 -5.70 7.79
C THR A 280 -22.49 -7.05 7.79
N GLN A 281 -21.79 -8.13 7.48
CA GLN A 281 -22.32 -9.49 7.53
C GLN A 281 -22.23 -10.14 8.92
N ASN A 282 -21.52 -9.51 9.88
CA ASN A 282 -21.20 -10.08 11.19
C ASN A 282 -20.53 -11.44 11.09
N TYR A 283 -19.67 -11.64 10.10
CA TYR A 283 -18.97 -12.90 9.86
C TYR A 283 -17.50 -12.63 9.49
N LEU A 284 -16.58 -13.27 10.22
CA LEU A 284 -15.15 -13.12 10.00
C LEU A 284 -14.61 -14.26 9.15
N TRP A 285 -13.92 -13.90 8.06
CA TRP A 285 -13.22 -14.86 7.21
C TRP A 285 -11.86 -15.25 7.81
N LYS A 286 -11.37 -16.43 7.44
CA LYS A 286 -10.03 -16.87 7.79
C LYS A 286 -8.98 -16.03 7.05
N GLU A 287 -7.80 -15.94 7.62
CA GLU A 287 -6.68 -15.23 7.03
C GLU A 287 -6.33 -15.74 5.62
N THR A 288 -6.30 -17.06 5.44
CA THR A 288 -6.07 -17.71 4.14
C THR A 288 -7.11 -17.30 3.09
N GLU A 289 -8.39 -17.25 3.48
CA GLU A 289 -9.49 -16.81 2.61
C GLU A 289 -9.38 -15.35 2.20
N LEU A 290 -8.94 -14.49 3.13
CA LEU A 290 -8.69 -13.08 2.85
C LEU A 290 -7.54 -12.88 1.86
N HIS A 291 -6.45 -13.65 2.00
CA HIS A 291 -5.32 -13.62 1.08
C HIS A 291 -5.72 -14.13 -0.31
N GLU A 292 -6.41 -15.24 -0.41
CA GLU A 292 -6.90 -15.77 -1.70
C GLU A 292 -7.79 -14.76 -2.41
N LYS A 293 -8.78 -14.20 -1.72
CA LYS A 293 -9.67 -13.16 -2.27
C LYS A 293 -8.91 -11.89 -2.70
N LEU A 294 -7.88 -11.48 -1.95
CA LEU A 294 -7.04 -10.34 -2.31
C LEU A 294 -6.29 -10.61 -3.62
N ILE A 295 -5.64 -11.76 -3.72
CA ILE A 295 -4.88 -12.17 -4.91
C ILE A 295 -5.80 -12.24 -6.12
N ASP A 296 -6.97 -12.85 -5.99
CA ASP A 296 -7.97 -12.96 -7.06
C ASP A 296 -8.38 -11.58 -7.58
N VAL A 297 -8.77 -10.66 -6.69
CA VAL A 297 -9.17 -9.30 -7.09
C VAL A 297 -8.02 -8.58 -7.80
N MET A 298 -6.82 -8.62 -7.25
CA MET A 298 -5.66 -7.91 -7.80
C MET A 298 -5.25 -8.48 -9.16
N SER A 299 -5.24 -9.81 -9.32
CA SER A 299 -4.87 -10.48 -10.57
C SER A 299 -5.90 -10.25 -11.70
N VAL A 300 -7.19 -10.31 -11.37
CA VAL A 300 -8.27 -10.01 -12.33
C VAL A 300 -8.20 -8.54 -12.77
N SER A 301 -7.95 -7.62 -11.83
CA SER A 301 -7.83 -6.19 -12.13
C SER A 301 -6.65 -5.90 -13.07
N TYR A 302 -5.51 -6.57 -12.89
CA TYR A 302 -4.38 -6.48 -13.81
C TYR A 302 -4.77 -6.96 -15.22
N THR A 303 -5.48 -8.08 -15.32
CA THR A 303 -5.93 -8.63 -16.61
C THR A 303 -6.84 -7.64 -17.34
N HIS A 304 -7.81 -7.04 -16.64
CA HIS A 304 -8.73 -6.06 -17.23
C HIS A 304 -8.01 -4.79 -17.70
N LEU A 305 -7.06 -4.27 -16.93
CA LEU A 305 -6.29 -3.07 -17.31
C LEU A 305 -5.42 -3.32 -18.56
N THR A 306 -4.97 -4.54 -18.77
CA THR A 306 -4.02 -4.89 -19.83
C THR A 306 -4.65 -5.58 -21.03
N LEU A 307 -5.96 -5.83 -21.04
CA LEU A 307 -6.66 -6.27 -22.24
C LEU A 307 -6.54 -5.18 -23.33
N PRO A 308 -6.20 -5.54 -24.60
CA PRO A 308 -6.27 -4.58 -25.67
C PRO A 308 -7.72 -4.09 -25.78
N THR A 309 -7.92 -2.80 -25.56
CA THR A 309 -9.16 -2.15 -25.94
C THR A 309 -9.26 -2.28 -27.45
N THR A 310 -10.08 -3.19 -27.96
CA THR A 310 -10.42 -3.19 -29.38
C THR A 310 -11.05 -1.83 -29.68
N PRO A 311 -10.49 -1.03 -30.58
CA PRO A 311 -11.17 0.19 -31.00
C PRO A 311 -12.51 -0.23 -31.62
N TYR A 312 -13.60 0.28 -31.04
CA TYR A 312 -14.91 0.22 -31.68
C TYR A 312 -14.95 1.14 -32.87
#